data_7d19375d00d69db035401271eb09adcb
#
_entry.id   7d19375d00d69db035401271eb09adcb
#
_cell.length_a   1.000
_cell.length_b   1.000
_cell.length_c   1.000
_cell.angle_alpha   90.00
_cell.angle_beta   90.00
_cell.angle_gamma   90.00
#
_symmetry.space_group_name_H-M   'P 1'
#
loop_
_entity.id
_entity.type
_entity.pdbx_description
1 polymer ?
#
loop_
_entity_poly.entity_id
_entity_poly.type
_entity_poly.pdbx_seq_one_letter_code
_entity_poly.pdbx_strand_id
1 'polypeptide(L)'
;MTAGIQAISFPSLNAETVEQTLYEDPISAKAGLRPIYYLDRNFTITFKSYEGYINYWVMFDLFFDYYNLDQKDKYLGDVTISFLDQTGFEFIAVELSQVIYTSLSELELNYSSNTAEFKNFTASFKYNYIKIKKRLDN
;
A
#
# COMPACT_ATOMS: atom_id res chain seq x y z
N MET A 1 -7.16 -3.90 -10.17
CA MET A 1 -7.29 -2.76 -11.10
C MET A 1 -5.93 -2.10 -11.27
N THR A 2 -5.39 -2.10 -12.47
CA THR A 2 -4.07 -1.53 -12.75
C THR A 2 -4.14 -0.19 -13.48
N ALA A 3 -5.28 0.10 -14.12
CA ALA A 3 -5.45 1.32 -14.88
C ALA A 3 -5.51 2.56 -13.97
N GLY A 4 -4.79 3.59 -14.33
CA GLY A 4 -4.79 4.86 -13.61
C GLY A 4 -3.88 4.93 -12.39
N ILE A 5 -3.12 3.90 -12.08
CA ILE A 5 -2.17 3.95 -10.97
C ILE A 5 -1.01 4.87 -11.34
N GLN A 6 -0.78 5.90 -10.53
CA GLN A 6 0.34 6.82 -10.68
C GLN A 6 1.49 6.52 -9.76
N ALA A 7 1.19 6.14 -8.52
CA ALA A 7 2.22 5.93 -7.51
C ALA A 7 1.76 4.89 -6.49
N ILE A 8 2.71 4.13 -5.99
CA ILE A 8 2.52 3.21 -4.88
C ILE A 8 3.58 3.54 -3.85
N SER A 9 3.16 3.82 -2.62
CA SER A 9 4.07 4.05 -1.51
C SER A 9 4.26 2.77 -0.73
N PHE A 10 5.50 2.29 -0.69
CA PHE A 10 5.87 1.12 0.08
C PHE A 10 6.14 1.49 1.53
N PRO A 11 5.95 0.54 2.45
CA PRO A 11 6.20 0.78 3.86
C PRO A 11 7.68 0.98 4.15
N SER A 12 7.95 1.77 5.16
CA SER A 12 9.30 1.94 5.68
C SER A 12 9.65 0.84 6.67
N LEU A 13 10.93 0.58 6.80
CA LEU A 13 11.47 -0.32 7.82
C LEU A 13 12.16 0.52 8.88
N ASN A 14 11.66 0.44 10.11
CA ASN A 14 12.24 1.16 11.24
C ASN A 14 12.60 0.15 12.33
N ALA A 15 13.89 0.00 12.57
CA ALA A 15 14.39 -0.87 13.63
C ALA A 15 14.67 -0.05 14.88
N GLU A 16 14.15 -0.53 16.00
CA GLU A 16 14.50 0.02 17.30
C GLU A 16 15.79 -0.62 17.80
N THR A 17 16.66 0.22 18.35
CA THR A 17 17.89 -0.23 18.98
C THR A 17 17.75 -0.13 20.49
N VAL A 18 18.40 -1.04 21.18
CA VAL A 18 18.47 -1.02 22.64
C VAL A 18 19.82 -0.45 23.04
N GLU A 19 19.81 0.62 23.85
CA GLU A 19 21.02 1.18 24.41
C GLU A 19 21.37 0.48 25.69
N GLN A 20 22.62 0.00 25.76
CA GLN A 20 23.21 -0.53 26.97
C GLN A 20 24.34 0.41 27.41
N THR A 21 24.26 0.90 28.65
CA THR A 21 25.32 1.72 29.24
C THR A 21 26.26 0.82 29.99
N LEU A 22 27.42 0.53 29.41
CA LEU A 22 28.49 -0.22 30.03
C LEU A 22 29.68 0.72 30.20
N TYR A 23 30.15 0.91 31.46
CA TYR A 23 31.35 1.70 31.75
C TYR A 23 31.35 3.13 31.16
N GLU A 24 30.32 3.89 31.35
CA GLU A 24 30.18 5.29 30.86
C GLU A 24 29.93 5.46 29.38
N ASP A 25 30.14 4.45 28.51
CA ASP A 25 29.88 4.53 27.08
C ASP A 25 28.58 3.82 26.74
N PRO A 26 27.59 4.55 26.12
CA PRO A 26 26.37 3.91 25.64
C PRO A 26 26.67 3.06 24.39
N ILE A 27 26.27 1.83 24.41
CA ILE A 27 26.38 0.91 23.27
C ILE A 27 24.99 0.55 22.79
N SER A 28 24.73 0.78 21.52
CA SER A 28 23.48 0.41 20.88
C SER A 28 23.54 -1.03 20.39
N ALA A 29 22.51 -1.79 20.69
CA ALA A 29 22.39 -3.17 20.26
C ALA A 29 21.08 -3.40 19.52
N LYS A 30 21.08 -4.43 18.66
CA LYS A 30 19.91 -4.87 17.94
C LYS A 30 18.86 -5.41 18.90
N ALA A 31 17.62 -4.93 18.80
CA ALA A 31 16.51 -5.50 19.54
C ALA A 31 16.16 -6.91 19.03
N GLY A 32 15.75 -7.79 19.95
CA GLY A 32 15.45 -9.18 19.63
C GLY A 32 14.05 -9.45 19.06
N LEU A 33 13.50 -8.53 18.28
CA LEU A 33 12.18 -8.65 17.68
C LEU A 33 12.25 -9.28 16.27
N ARG A 34 11.15 -9.89 15.86
CA ARG A 34 11.03 -10.42 14.49
C ARG A 34 10.99 -9.27 13.48
N PRO A 35 11.52 -9.48 12.26
CA PRO A 35 11.55 -8.42 11.25
C PRO A 35 10.19 -7.80 10.93
N ILE A 36 9.11 -8.55 11.05
CA ILE A 36 7.75 -8.05 10.78
C ILE A 36 7.35 -6.89 11.72
N TYR A 37 7.93 -6.82 12.91
CA TYR A 37 7.62 -5.75 13.86
C TYR A 37 8.29 -4.41 13.50
N TYR A 38 9.32 -4.45 12.66
CA TYR A 38 10.00 -3.24 12.18
C TYR A 38 9.37 -2.67 10.92
N LEU A 39 8.46 -3.41 10.31
CA LEU A 39 7.81 -3.04 9.07
C LEU A 39 6.57 -2.20 9.36
N ASP A 40 6.49 -1.03 8.74
CA ASP A 40 5.25 -0.30 8.69
C ASP A 40 4.28 -1.04 7.78
N ARG A 41 3.15 -1.48 8.32
CA ARG A 41 2.19 -2.34 7.63
C ARG A 41 1.14 -1.56 6.84
N ASN A 42 1.47 -0.35 6.46
CA ASN A 42 0.61 0.50 5.65
C ASN A 42 1.16 0.61 4.24
N PHE A 43 0.28 0.64 3.26
CA PHE A 43 0.64 1.05 1.92
C PHE A 43 -0.47 1.89 1.31
N THR A 44 -0.10 2.77 0.39
CA THR A 44 -1.03 3.64 -0.30
C THR A 44 -0.85 3.53 -1.80
N ILE A 45 -1.96 3.63 -2.53
CA ILE A 45 -1.96 3.67 -3.98
C ILE A 45 -2.60 4.97 -4.41
N THR A 46 -1.89 5.76 -5.21
CA THR A 46 -2.41 6.99 -5.79
C THR A 46 -2.86 6.73 -7.22
N PHE A 47 -4.11 7.04 -7.49
CA PHE A 47 -4.73 6.88 -8.80
C PHE A 47 -4.95 8.22 -9.47
N LYS A 48 -4.83 8.23 -10.78
CA LYS A 48 -5.28 9.34 -11.61
C LYS A 48 -6.74 9.13 -11.96
N SER A 49 -7.57 10.14 -11.77
CA SER A 49 -8.98 10.07 -12.13
C SER A 49 -9.16 10.03 -13.64
N TYR A 50 -10.02 9.16 -14.11
CA TYR A 50 -10.46 9.14 -15.50
C TYR A 50 -11.73 9.97 -15.69
N GLU A 51 -12.10 10.18 -16.94
CA GLU A 51 -13.33 10.86 -17.29
C GLU A 51 -14.53 10.19 -16.60
N GLY A 52 -15.40 11.01 -16.00
CA GLY A 52 -16.52 10.52 -15.21
C GLY A 52 -16.15 9.97 -13.83
N TYR A 53 -14.87 10.01 -13.47
CA TYR A 53 -14.36 9.53 -12.19
C TYR A 53 -14.70 8.06 -11.89
N ILE A 54 -14.76 7.25 -12.93
CA ILE A 54 -15.19 5.84 -12.85
C ILE A 54 -14.32 5.05 -11.87
N ASN A 55 -13.01 5.23 -11.94
CA ASN A 55 -12.09 4.51 -11.04
C ASN A 55 -12.25 4.91 -9.57
N TYR A 56 -12.59 6.16 -9.29
CA TYR A 56 -12.92 6.60 -7.92
C TYR A 56 -14.16 5.87 -7.41
N TRP A 57 -15.22 5.82 -8.22
CA TRP A 57 -16.47 5.19 -7.81
C TRP A 57 -16.33 3.67 -7.64
N VAL A 58 -15.47 3.04 -8.45
CA VAL A 58 -15.16 1.61 -8.28
C VAL A 58 -14.48 1.37 -6.92
N MET A 59 -13.52 2.20 -6.55
CA MET A 59 -12.85 2.08 -5.25
C MET A 59 -13.78 2.43 -4.09
N PHE A 60 -14.69 3.37 -4.30
CA PHE A 60 -15.71 3.73 -3.32
C PHE A 60 -16.67 2.56 -3.06
N ASP A 61 -17.17 1.92 -4.11
CA ASP A 61 -18.04 0.76 -3.99
C ASP A 61 -17.33 -0.42 -3.32
N LEU A 62 -16.06 -0.63 -3.65
CA LEU A 62 -15.24 -1.67 -3.02
C LEU A 62 -15.14 -1.46 -1.52
N PHE A 63 -14.99 -0.22 -1.07
CA PHE A 63 -14.94 0.11 0.36
C PHE A 63 -16.26 -0.25 1.05
N PHE A 64 -17.39 0.12 0.46
CA PHE A 64 -18.70 -0.21 1.02
C PHE A 64 -18.97 -1.70 1.04
N ASP A 65 -18.64 -2.41 -0.03
CA ASP A 65 -18.79 -3.86 -0.10
C ASP A 65 -17.94 -4.57 0.95
N TYR A 66 -16.72 -4.10 1.15
CA TYR A 66 -15.80 -4.65 2.14
C TYR A 66 -16.33 -4.48 3.57
N TYR A 67 -16.90 -3.33 3.88
CA TYR A 67 -17.43 -3.03 5.22
C TYR A 67 -18.90 -3.35 5.38
N ASN A 68 -19.52 -4.04 4.44
CA ASN A 68 -20.89 -4.49 4.55
C ASN A 68 -21.01 -5.47 5.73
N LEU A 69 -21.99 -5.21 6.63
CA LEU A 69 -22.18 -5.99 7.85
C LEU A 69 -22.47 -7.47 7.59
N ASP A 70 -23.01 -7.79 6.42
CA ASP A 70 -23.36 -9.17 6.06
C ASP A 70 -22.15 -9.99 5.56
N GLN A 71 -21.01 -9.34 5.30
CA GLN A 71 -19.81 -10.04 4.88
C GLN A 71 -19.07 -10.64 6.07
N LYS A 72 -18.73 -11.93 5.94
CA LYS A 72 -18.02 -12.66 6.99
C LYS A 72 -16.51 -12.55 6.88
N ASP A 73 -16.02 -12.03 5.77
CA ASP A 73 -14.59 -11.93 5.50
C ASP A 73 -13.96 -10.76 6.24
N LYS A 74 -12.94 -11.05 7.03
CA LYS A 74 -12.20 -10.03 7.78
C LYS A 74 -11.24 -9.26 6.89
N TYR A 75 -10.82 -9.83 5.78
CA TYR A 75 -9.78 -9.29 4.92
C TYR A 75 -10.29 -9.14 3.50
N LEU A 76 -9.77 -8.13 2.81
CA LEU A 76 -10.10 -7.87 1.41
C LEU A 76 -9.59 -8.99 0.48
N GLY A 77 -8.59 -9.72 0.95
CA GLY A 77 -7.89 -10.74 0.18
C GLY A 77 -6.40 -10.40 0.07
N ASP A 78 -5.73 -11.06 -0.84
CA ASP A 78 -4.32 -10.83 -1.09
C ASP A 78 -4.13 -9.84 -2.24
N VAL A 79 -3.17 -8.94 -2.10
CA VAL A 79 -2.80 -7.99 -3.13
C VAL A 79 -1.40 -8.33 -3.62
N THR A 80 -1.24 -8.47 -4.93
CA THR A 80 0.05 -8.72 -5.55
C THR A 80 0.45 -7.52 -6.39
N ILE A 81 1.65 -6.99 -6.13
CA ILE A 81 2.24 -5.90 -6.89
C ILE A 81 3.38 -6.48 -7.71
N SER A 82 3.22 -6.43 -9.03
CA SER A 82 4.22 -6.99 -9.96
C SER A 82 5.05 -5.87 -10.56
N PHE A 83 6.36 -6.01 -10.49
CA PHE A 83 7.31 -5.11 -11.13
C PHE A 83 7.73 -5.71 -12.47
N LEU A 84 7.50 -4.96 -13.52
CA LEU A 84 7.80 -5.40 -14.89
C LEU A 84 9.06 -4.72 -15.40
N ASP A 85 9.82 -5.44 -16.23
CA ASP A 85 10.93 -4.85 -16.94
C ASP A 85 10.46 -4.10 -18.20
N GLN A 86 11.40 -3.57 -18.98
CA GLN A 86 11.08 -2.81 -20.18
C GLN A 86 10.38 -3.65 -21.26
N THR A 87 10.51 -4.97 -21.21
CA THR A 87 9.86 -5.89 -22.15
C THR A 87 8.51 -6.39 -21.64
N GLY A 88 8.09 -5.97 -20.45
CA GLY A 88 6.85 -6.43 -19.82
C GLY A 88 6.97 -7.72 -19.05
N PHE A 89 8.18 -8.20 -18.80
CA PHE A 89 8.41 -9.42 -18.05
C PHE A 89 8.47 -9.13 -16.54
N GLU A 90 7.74 -9.92 -15.76
CA GLU A 90 7.71 -9.77 -14.30
C GLU A 90 9.01 -10.31 -13.68
N PHE A 91 9.75 -9.46 -12.98
CA PHE A 91 10.98 -9.88 -12.31
C PHE A 91 10.88 -9.88 -10.78
N ILE A 92 10.01 -9.10 -10.21
CA ILE A 92 9.73 -9.08 -8.77
C ILE A 92 8.22 -9.01 -8.56
N ALA A 93 7.70 -9.84 -7.67
CA ALA A 93 6.33 -9.74 -7.20
C ALA A 93 6.31 -9.60 -5.68
N VAL A 94 5.58 -8.62 -5.19
CA VAL A 94 5.36 -8.41 -3.76
C VAL A 94 3.94 -8.83 -3.46
N GLU A 95 3.78 -9.86 -2.63
CA GLU A 95 2.48 -10.32 -2.16
C GLU A 95 2.19 -9.77 -0.77
N LEU A 96 1.07 -9.08 -0.63
CA LEU A 96 0.58 -8.58 0.64
C LEU A 96 -0.64 -9.41 1.04
N SER A 97 -0.55 -10.07 2.18
CA SER A 97 -1.60 -10.96 2.67
C SER A 97 -2.37 -10.34 3.82
N GLN A 98 -3.63 -10.71 3.92
CA GLN A 98 -4.55 -10.19 4.93
C GLN A 98 -4.66 -8.65 4.85
N VAL A 99 -5.02 -8.19 3.67
CA VAL A 99 -5.13 -6.75 3.37
C VAL A 99 -6.45 -6.21 3.91
N ILE A 100 -6.37 -5.05 4.55
CA ILE A 100 -7.51 -4.32 5.09
C ILE A 100 -7.57 -2.97 4.37
N TYR A 101 -8.72 -2.66 3.80
CA TYR A 101 -8.96 -1.36 3.18
C TYR A 101 -9.30 -0.35 4.27
N THR A 102 -8.44 0.63 4.50
CA THR A 102 -8.58 1.54 5.64
C THR A 102 -9.20 2.88 5.30
N SER A 103 -8.87 3.46 4.15
CA SER A 103 -9.41 4.76 3.78
C SER A 103 -9.34 5.03 2.28
N LEU A 104 -10.26 5.87 1.82
CA LEU A 104 -10.25 6.44 0.49
C LEU A 104 -10.25 7.96 0.65
N SER A 105 -9.37 8.64 -0.06
CA SER A 105 -9.28 10.09 0.02
C SER A 105 -10.51 10.78 -0.56
N GLU A 106 -10.67 12.03 -0.19
CA GLU A 106 -11.70 12.91 -0.70
C GLU A 106 -11.50 13.18 -2.19
N LEU A 107 -12.60 13.21 -2.94
CA LEU A 107 -12.62 13.71 -4.31
C LEU A 107 -13.22 15.12 -4.31
N GLU A 108 -12.37 16.11 -4.50
CA GLU A 108 -12.80 17.50 -4.55
C GLU A 108 -13.16 17.88 -5.98
N LEU A 109 -14.40 18.35 -6.18
CA LEU A 109 -14.89 18.84 -7.46
C LEU A 109 -15.08 20.35 -7.37
N ASN A 110 -14.32 21.09 -8.17
CA ASN A 110 -14.37 22.55 -8.17
C ASN A 110 -14.82 23.04 -9.56
N TYR A 111 -16.01 23.64 -9.62
CA TYR A 111 -16.58 24.15 -10.87
C TYR A 111 -16.04 25.51 -11.28
N SER A 112 -15.28 26.20 -10.43
CA SER A 112 -14.68 27.50 -10.74
C SER A 112 -13.38 27.39 -11.53
N SER A 113 -12.83 26.21 -11.67
CA SER A 113 -11.63 25.94 -12.43
C SER A 113 -11.95 25.76 -13.91
N ASN A 114 -11.45 26.63 -14.76
CA ASN A 114 -11.61 26.52 -16.21
C ASN A 114 -10.61 25.57 -16.87
N THR A 115 -9.72 24.96 -16.08
CA THR A 115 -8.73 24.01 -16.58
C THR A 115 -9.23 22.60 -16.36
N ALA A 116 -9.18 21.79 -17.42
CA ALA A 116 -9.49 20.36 -17.33
C ALA A 116 -8.31 19.64 -16.67
N GLU A 117 -8.24 19.70 -15.34
CA GLU A 117 -7.23 18.99 -14.59
C GLU A 117 -7.77 17.64 -14.13
N PHE A 118 -6.98 16.60 -14.39
CA PHE A 118 -7.25 15.29 -13.82
C PHE A 118 -6.81 15.30 -12.37
N LYS A 119 -7.74 15.08 -11.47
CA LYS A 119 -7.45 15.01 -10.04
C LYS A 119 -7.01 13.61 -9.65
N ASN A 120 -6.13 13.55 -8.69
CA ASN A 120 -5.67 12.29 -8.12
C ASN A 120 -6.46 11.98 -6.85
N PHE A 121 -6.59 10.70 -6.56
CA PHE A 121 -7.10 10.25 -5.29
C PHE A 121 -6.23 9.11 -4.75
N THR A 122 -6.26 8.90 -3.45
CA THR A 122 -5.40 7.94 -2.78
C THR A 122 -6.23 6.95 -1.99
N ALA A 123 -5.98 5.67 -2.16
CA ALA A 123 -6.53 4.61 -1.35
C ALA A 123 -5.45 4.09 -0.40
N SER A 124 -5.80 3.92 0.87
CA SER A 124 -4.88 3.44 1.90
C SER A 124 -5.30 2.08 2.42
N PHE A 125 -4.32 1.23 2.66
CA PHE A 125 -4.51 -0.14 3.07
C PHE A 125 -3.54 -0.50 4.19
N LYS A 126 -3.92 -1.50 4.98
CA LYS A 126 -3.03 -2.19 5.91
C LYS A 126 -2.92 -3.65 5.52
N TYR A 127 -1.81 -4.26 5.85
CA TYR A 127 -1.61 -5.68 5.63
C TYR A 127 -0.92 -6.32 6.84
N ASN A 128 -1.03 -7.63 6.99
CA ASN A 128 -0.38 -8.33 8.09
C ASN A 128 0.91 -9.04 7.68
N TYR A 129 0.98 -9.56 6.46
CA TYR A 129 2.13 -10.30 5.97
C TYR A 129 2.57 -9.80 4.61
N ILE A 130 3.89 -9.83 4.40
CA ILE A 130 4.51 -9.47 3.13
C ILE A 130 5.42 -10.60 2.69
N LYS A 131 5.37 -10.93 1.40
CA LYS A 131 6.26 -11.92 0.79
C LYS A 131 6.78 -11.37 -0.53
N ILE A 132 8.08 -11.44 -0.71
CA ILE A 132 8.74 -10.98 -1.93
C ILE A 132 9.20 -12.19 -2.73
N LYS A 133 8.69 -12.30 -3.96
CA LYS A 133 9.11 -13.33 -4.91
C LYS A 133 10.00 -12.68 -5.96
N LYS A 134 11.22 -13.14 -6.05
CA LYS A 134 12.19 -12.71 -7.07
C LYS A 134 12.28 -13.76 -8.15
N ARG A 135 12.03 -13.36 -9.38
CA ARG A 135 12.27 -14.21 -10.54
C ARG A 135 13.58 -13.78 -11.18
N LEU A 136 14.63 -14.48 -10.83
CA LEU A 136 15.94 -14.30 -11.45
C LEU A 136 16.05 -15.35 -12.55
N ASP A 137 15.45 -15.08 -13.69
CA ASP A 137 15.57 -15.97 -14.84
C ASP A 137 16.88 -15.71 -15.54
N ASN A 138 17.61 -16.76 -15.67
CA ASN A 138 18.84 -16.78 -16.44
C ASN A 138 18.52 -16.94 -17.93
#